data_71b5569a75a95d5d4ee9680deb4ccabe
#
_entry.id   71b5569a75a95d5d4ee9680deb4ccabe
#
_cell.length_a   1.000
_cell.length_b   1.000
_cell.length_c   1.000
_cell.angle_alpha   90.00
_cell.angle_beta   90.00
_cell.angle_gamma   90.00
#
_symmetry.space_group_name_H-M   'P 1'
#
loop_
_entity.id
_entity.type
_entity.pdbx_description
1 polymer ?
#
loop_
_entity_poly.entity_id
_entity_poly.type
_entity_poly.pdbx_seq_one_letter_code
_entity_poly.pdbx_strand_id
1 'polypeptide(L)'
;LRPYVRGAGEYYILMRAINTSDVIIRSQQDFDDLQQQWENQLNPFKEIFFMERNRLRKENLNSWIKLHDVYTDVINVMKKLHNEGRLLIATMKDSESVKLILIKNGINISPENILDQSQISSKLEALDYFVVDKNIKKEELCFIDDNVTHLLAPHNAGYDVYLTTWGKVMNEYLDIAKTNNLNVLSDCSIFINN
;
A
#
# COMPACT_ATOMS: atom_id res chain seq x y z
N LEU A 1 -13.89 0.28 -7.92
CA LEU A 1 -13.50 -1.12 -7.62
C LEU A 1 -12.04 -1.25 -7.16
N ARG A 2 -11.13 -0.34 -7.59
CA ARG A 2 -9.69 -0.41 -7.24
C ARG A 2 -9.41 -0.48 -5.73
N PRO A 3 -10.13 0.22 -4.85
CA PRO A 3 -9.91 0.13 -3.41
C PRO A 3 -10.01 -1.27 -2.82
N TYR A 4 -10.86 -2.13 -3.38
CA TYR A 4 -11.01 -3.52 -2.92
C TYR A 4 -9.77 -4.39 -3.16
N VAL A 5 -8.91 -4.02 -4.14
CA VAL A 5 -7.73 -4.81 -4.55
C VAL A 5 -6.59 -4.65 -3.56
N ARG A 6 -6.15 -5.75 -2.94
CA ARG A 6 -5.03 -5.83 -2.00
C ARG A 6 -3.75 -6.37 -2.65
N GLY A 7 -3.88 -7.18 -3.69
CA GLY A 7 -2.76 -7.84 -4.34
C GLY A 7 -2.87 -7.91 -5.88
N ALA A 8 -1.74 -8.21 -6.54
CA ALA A 8 -1.67 -8.21 -8.00
C ALA A 8 -2.59 -9.27 -8.65
N GLY A 9 -2.77 -10.43 -8.04
CA GLY A 9 -3.66 -11.48 -8.56
C GLY A 9 -5.12 -11.02 -8.63
N GLU A 10 -5.53 -10.19 -7.68
CA GLU A 10 -6.90 -9.71 -7.56
C GLU A 10 -7.33 -8.75 -8.68
N TYR A 11 -6.38 -8.20 -9.46
CA TYR A 11 -6.72 -7.49 -10.69
C TYR A 11 -7.45 -8.37 -11.71
N TYR A 12 -7.32 -9.70 -11.62
CA TYR A 12 -8.14 -10.63 -12.39
C TYR A 12 -9.64 -10.39 -12.17
N ILE A 13 -10.05 -10.19 -10.93
CA ILE A 13 -11.45 -9.92 -10.55
C ILE A 13 -11.93 -8.63 -11.21
N LEU A 14 -11.12 -7.56 -11.19
CA LEU A 14 -11.46 -6.31 -11.86
C LEU A 14 -11.60 -6.47 -13.37
N MET A 15 -10.66 -7.20 -13.99
CA MET A 15 -10.70 -7.48 -15.41
C MET A 15 -11.98 -8.25 -15.80
N ARG A 16 -12.37 -9.21 -14.98
CA ARG A 16 -13.64 -9.96 -15.18
C ARG A 16 -14.85 -9.03 -15.00
N ALA A 17 -14.89 -8.23 -13.94
CA ALA A 17 -16.01 -7.32 -13.67
C ALA A 17 -16.19 -6.26 -14.79
N ILE A 18 -15.12 -5.83 -15.44
CA ILE A 18 -15.17 -4.87 -16.55
C ILE A 18 -15.68 -5.55 -17.84
N ASN A 19 -15.31 -6.81 -18.07
CA ASN A 19 -15.58 -7.52 -19.32
C ASN A 19 -16.86 -8.36 -19.29
N THR A 20 -17.52 -8.51 -18.14
CA THR A 20 -18.76 -9.31 -18.01
C THR A 20 -19.79 -8.50 -17.23
N SER A 21 -21.03 -8.44 -17.77
CA SER A 21 -22.14 -7.72 -17.13
C SER A 21 -22.66 -8.40 -15.85
N ASP A 22 -22.27 -9.63 -15.62
CA ASP A 22 -22.82 -10.48 -14.55
C ASP A 22 -22.05 -10.34 -13.24
N VAL A 23 -20.90 -9.63 -13.24
CA VAL A 23 -20.08 -9.42 -12.05
C VAL A 23 -20.37 -8.05 -11.47
N ILE A 24 -21.08 -8.04 -10.36
CA ILE A 24 -21.43 -6.80 -9.62
C ILE A 24 -20.72 -6.82 -8.29
N ILE A 25 -19.92 -5.78 -8.01
CA ILE A 25 -19.17 -5.59 -6.76
C ILE A 25 -19.66 -4.30 -6.12
N ARG A 26 -20.29 -4.40 -4.95
CA ARG A 26 -20.83 -3.28 -4.19
C ARG A 26 -20.16 -3.09 -2.82
N SER A 27 -19.52 -4.16 -2.32
CA SER A 27 -18.89 -4.20 -1.00
C SER A 27 -17.55 -4.95 -1.05
N GLN A 28 -16.77 -4.87 0.04
CA GLN A 28 -15.58 -5.70 0.22
C GLN A 28 -15.96 -7.18 0.27
N GLN A 29 -17.10 -7.53 0.87
CA GLN A 29 -17.57 -8.91 0.95
C GLN A 29 -17.85 -9.50 -0.44
N ASP A 30 -18.56 -8.76 -1.35
CA ASP A 30 -18.77 -9.21 -2.72
C ASP A 30 -17.44 -9.51 -3.43
N PHE A 31 -16.42 -8.66 -3.17
CA PHE A 31 -15.11 -8.84 -3.75
C PHE A 31 -14.40 -10.08 -3.20
N ASP A 32 -14.48 -10.31 -1.89
CA ASP A 32 -13.86 -11.44 -1.20
C ASP A 32 -14.53 -12.77 -1.61
N ASP A 33 -15.84 -12.79 -1.82
CA ASP A 33 -16.57 -13.95 -2.34
C ASP A 33 -16.11 -14.31 -3.77
N LEU A 34 -15.91 -13.31 -4.63
CA LEU A 34 -15.34 -13.52 -5.98
C LEU A 34 -13.88 -13.96 -5.93
N GLN A 35 -13.12 -13.47 -4.98
CA GLN A 35 -11.74 -13.91 -4.75
C GLN A 35 -11.70 -15.41 -4.42
N GLN A 36 -12.57 -15.86 -3.53
CA GLN A 36 -12.70 -17.28 -3.19
C GLN A 36 -13.15 -18.12 -4.40
N GLN A 37 -14.16 -17.63 -5.13
CA GLN A 37 -14.67 -18.32 -6.32
C GLN A 37 -13.59 -18.51 -7.41
N TRP A 38 -12.68 -17.56 -7.58
CA TRP A 38 -11.67 -17.56 -8.63
C TRP A 38 -10.23 -17.77 -8.11
N GLU A 39 -10.08 -18.30 -6.93
CA GLU A 39 -8.78 -18.51 -6.28
C GLU A 39 -7.75 -19.17 -7.20
N ASN A 40 -8.16 -20.21 -7.95
CA ASN A 40 -7.29 -20.95 -8.87
C ASN A 40 -6.76 -20.10 -10.04
N GLN A 41 -7.43 -18.99 -10.40
CA GLN A 41 -7.03 -18.10 -11.49
C GLN A 41 -6.12 -16.95 -11.00
N LEU A 42 -6.17 -16.60 -9.72
CA LEU A 42 -5.47 -15.44 -9.19
C LEU A 42 -3.95 -15.60 -9.25
N ASN A 43 -3.41 -16.77 -8.91
CA ASN A 43 -1.96 -17.02 -8.93
C ASN A 43 -1.40 -17.03 -10.35
N PRO A 44 -1.96 -17.77 -11.33
CA PRO A 44 -1.51 -17.68 -12.73
C PRO A 44 -1.58 -16.27 -13.30
N PHE A 45 -2.65 -15.52 -12.99
CA PHE A 45 -2.76 -14.13 -13.41
C PHE A 45 -1.69 -13.24 -12.76
N LYS A 46 -1.42 -13.41 -11.47
CA LYS A 46 -0.38 -12.69 -10.73
C LYS A 46 0.99 -12.88 -11.38
N GLU A 47 1.34 -14.09 -11.78
CA GLU A 47 2.61 -14.41 -12.43
C GLU A 47 2.73 -13.67 -13.78
N ILE A 48 1.70 -13.75 -14.63
CA ILE A 48 1.66 -13.05 -15.92
C ILE A 48 1.75 -11.54 -15.70
N PHE A 49 0.98 -10.99 -14.75
CA PHE A 49 1.00 -9.57 -14.42
C PHE A 49 2.41 -9.09 -14.03
N PHE A 50 3.11 -9.83 -13.17
CA PHE A 50 4.46 -9.48 -12.77
C PHE A 50 5.47 -9.65 -13.90
N MET A 51 5.34 -10.68 -14.72
CA MET A 51 6.17 -10.88 -15.91
C MET A 51 6.08 -9.69 -16.86
N GLU A 52 4.85 -9.29 -17.24
CA GLU A 52 4.63 -8.17 -18.15
C GLU A 52 5.06 -6.82 -17.56
N ARG A 53 4.78 -6.60 -16.28
CA ARG A 53 5.26 -5.40 -15.58
C ARG A 53 6.79 -5.32 -15.57
N ASN A 54 7.47 -6.43 -15.29
CA ASN A 54 8.92 -6.48 -15.25
C ASN A 54 9.52 -6.33 -16.65
N ARG A 55 8.88 -6.90 -17.68
CA ARG A 55 9.24 -6.71 -19.08
C ARG A 55 9.20 -5.24 -19.46
N LEU A 56 8.04 -4.57 -19.23
CA LEU A 56 7.90 -3.14 -19.53
C LEU A 56 8.90 -2.28 -18.78
N ARG A 57 9.16 -2.57 -17.49
CA ARG A 57 10.15 -1.86 -16.68
C ARG A 57 11.56 -1.98 -17.25
N LYS A 58 11.95 -3.17 -17.73
CA LYS A 58 13.27 -3.42 -18.33
C LYS A 58 13.42 -2.79 -19.72
N GLU A 59 12.40 -2.92 -20.57
CA GLU A 59 12.44 -2.46 -21.95
C GLU A 59 12.28 -0.94 -22.07
N ASN A 60 11.43 -0.33 -21.21
CA ASN A 60 11.13 1.09 -21.25
C ASN A 60 10.82 1.67 -19.86
N LEU A 61 11.87 1.86 -19.06
CA LEU A 61 11.75 2.39 -17.69
C LEU A 61 11.02 3.73 -17.64
N ASN A 62 11.29 4.64 -18.58
CA ASN A 62 10.65 5.95 -18.59
C ASN A 62 9.14 5.86 -18.83
N SER A 63 8.70 5.01 -19.74
CA SER A 63 7.26 4.77 -19.96
C SER A 63 6.62 4.08 -18.76
N TRP A 64 7.32 3.11 -18.16
CA TRP A 64 6.84 2.44 -16.97
C TRP A 64 6.67 3.41 -15.78
N ILE A 65 7.65 4.29 -15.53
CA ILE A 65 7.57 5.30 -14.45
C ILE A 65 6.40 6.27 -14.67
N LYS A 66 6.13 6.69 -15.91
CA LYS A 66 5.00 7.58 -16.24
C LYS A 66 3.63 7.00 -15.92
N LEU A 67 3.51 5.67 -15.75
CA LEU A 67 2.28 5.02 -15.31
C LEU A 67 2.02 5.16 -13.79
N HIS A 68 2.97 5.75 -13.05
CA HIS A 68 2.88 5.90 -11.61
C HIS A 68 2.76 7.37 -11.23
N ASP A 69 1.52 7.84 -11.15
CA ASP A 69 1.24 9.16 -10.56
C ASP A 69 1.52 9.12 -9.06
N VAL A 70 2.07 10.21 -8.55
CA VAL A 70 2.39 10.38 -7.13
C VAL A 70 1.62 11.58 -6.56
N TYR A 71 1.27 11.51 -5.29
CA TYR A 71 0.73 12.64 -4.54
C TYR A 71 1.87 13.58 -4.17
N THR A 72 1.93 14.76 -4.79
CA THR A 72 3.05 15.70 -4.65
C THR A 72 3.30 16.07 -3.19
N ASP A 73 2.25 16.34 -2.43
CA ASP A 73 2.36 16.72 -1.02
C ASP A 73 2.93 15.57 -0.18
N VAL A 74 2.49 14.33 -0.44
CA VAL A 74 3.03 13.14 0.21
C VAL A 74 4.51 12.97 -0.11
N ILE A 75 4.91 13.13 -1.37
CA ILE A 75 6.33 13.06 -1.76
C ILE A 75 7.16 14.13 -1.04
N ASN A 76 6.64 15.34 -0.86
CA ASN A 76 7.35 16.40 -0.15
C ASN A 76 7.55 16.06 1.33
N VAL A 77 6.53 15.49 1.99
CA VAL A 77 6.65 14.97 3.37
C VAL A 77 7.66 13.82 3.42
N MET A 78 7.59 12.86 2.48
CA MET A 78 8.52 11.74 2.43
C MET A 78 9.97 12.21 2.24
N LYS A 79 10.22 13.26 1.44
CA LYS A 79 11.56 13.86 1.29
C LYS A 79 12.06 14.42 2.62
N LYS A 80 11.22 15.17 3.34
CA LYS A 80 11.59 15.69 4.66
C LYS A 80 11.96 14.55 5.61
N LEU A 81 11.05 13.57 5.79
CA LEU A 81 11.28 12.42 6.67
C LEU A 81 12.50 11.59 6.26
N HIS A 82 12.74 11.43 4.96
CA HIS A 82 13.93 10.75 4.45
C HIS A 82 15.22 11.49 4.84
N ASN A 83 15.27 12.82 4.66
CA ASN A 83 16.42 13.64 5.02
C ASN A 83 16.70 13.66 6.54
N GLU A 84 15.67 13.43 7.34
CA GLU A 84 15.74 13.29 8.80
C GLU A 84 16.05 11.86 9.26
N GLY A 85 16.19 10.89 8.32
CA GLY A 85 16.41 9.48 8.65
C GLY A 85 15.18 8.78 9.27
N ARG A 86 13.99 9.33 9.09
CA ARG A 86 12.72 8.90 9.75
C ARG A 86 11.76 8.15 8.81
N LEU A 87 12.13 7.95 7.54
CA LEU A 87 11.26 7.30 6.55
C LEU A 87 11.49 5.80 6.51
N LEU A 88 10.43 5.03 6.81
CA LEU A 88 10.35 3.58 6.64
C LEU A 88 9.18 3.24 5.71
N ILE A 89 9.29 2.18 4.93
CA ILE A 89 8.26 1.78 3.96
C ILE A 89 7.92 0.30 4.13
N ALA A 90 6.64 0.03 4.40
CA ALA A 90 6.06 -1.31 4.35
C ALA A 90 5.07 -1.40 3.16
N THR A 91 5.33 -2.28 2.19
CA THR A 91 4.57 -2.30 0.94
C THR A 91 4.29 -3.71 0.42
N MET A 92 3.16 -3.87 -0.30
CA MET A 92 2.88 -5.07 -1.09
C MET A 92 3.42 -4.96 -2.54
N LYS A 93 4.04 -3.83 -2.90
CA LYS A 93 4.77 -3.68 -4.17
C LYS A 93 6.23 -4.12 -3.95
N ASP A 94 6.86 -4.69 -4.98
CA ASP A 94 8.29 -5.04 -4.92
C ASP A 94 9.17 -3.80 -4.65
N SER A 95 10.18 -3.99 -3.82
CA SER A 95 11.08 -2.92 -3.35
C SER A 95 11.85 -2.24 -4.48
N GLU A 96 12.19 -2.96 -5.55
CA GLU A 96 12.86 -2.38 -6.73
C GLU A 96 11.96 -1.35 -7.43
N SER A 97 10.68 -1.68 -7.64
CA SER A 97 9.71 -0.72 -8.20
C SER A 97 9.53 0.51 -7.31
N VAL A 98 9.44 0.31 -5.99
CA VAL A 98 9.32 1.42 -5.04
C VAL A 98 10.55 2.33 -5.12
N LYS A 99 11.76 1.77 -5.10
CA LYS A 99 13.00 2.53 -5.22
C LYS A 99 13.06 3.37 -6.50
N LEU A 100 12.72 2.77 -7.65
CA LEU A 100 12.74 3.49 -8.93
C LEU A 100 11.77 4.67 -8.95
N ILE A 101 10.57 4.49 -8.41
CA ILE A 101 9.58 5.57 -8.28
C ILE A 101 10.11 6.67 -7.36
N LEU A 102 10.67 6.31 -6.21
CA LEU A 102 11.20 7.25 -5.22
C LEU A 102 12.43 8.01 -5.73
N ILE A 103 13.38 7.33 -6.38
CA ILE A 103 14.55 7.96 -7.01
C ILE A 103 14.13 8.99 -8.05
N LYS A 104 13.13 8.67 -8.89
CA LYS A 104 12.57 9.62 -9.87
C LYS A 104 12.01 10.88 -9.20
N ASN A 105 11.54 10.75 -7.97
CA ASN A 105 11.00 11.84 -7.18
C ASN A 105 12.03 12.44 -6.19
N GLY A 106 13.33 12.12 -6.32
CA GLY A 106 14.42 12.70 -5.54
C GLY A 106 14.60 12.09 -4.14
N ILE A 107 14.12 10.87 -3.91
CA ILE A 107 14.27 10.14 -2.64
C ILE A 107 15.09 8.87 -2.91
N ASN A 108 16.32 8.82 -2.40
CA ASN A 108 17.20 7.66 -2.52
C ASN A 108 17.23 6.87 -1.20
N ILE A 109 16.14 6.17 -0.93
CA ILE A 109 15.95 5.40 0.32
C ILE A 109 16.82 4.14 0.34
N SER A 110 17.41 3.86 1.51
CA SER A 110 18.20 2.65 1.74
C SER A 110 17.34 1.38 1.70
N PRO A 111 17.87 0.25 1.14
CA PRO A 111 17.13 -1.01 1.03
C PRO A 111 16.54 -1.52 2.33
N GLU A 112 17.27 -1.40 3.42
CA GLU A 112 16.89 -1.84 4.76
C GLU A 112 15.74 -1.03 5.39
N ASN A 113 15.34 0.08 4.75
CA ASN A 113 14.20 0.89 5.15
C ASN A 113 12.94 0.58 4.32
N ILE A 114 12.99 -0.45 3.47
CA ILE A 114 11.85 -0.93 2.69
C ILE A 114 11.63 -2.41 2.99
N LEU A 115 10.44 -2.75 3.48
CA LEU A 115 9.97 -4.12 3.57
C LEU A 115 8.86 -4.34 2.54
N ASP A 116 9.04 -5.33 1.67
CA ASP A 116 8.10 -5.65 0.61
C ASP A 116 7.44 -7.04 0.81
N GLN A 117 6.52 -7.38 -0.07
CA GLN A 117 5.76 -8.63 -0.02
C GLN A 117 6.59 -9.92 -0.01
N SER A 118 7.89 -9.88 -0.33
CA SER A 118 8.79 -11.04 -0.27
C SER A 118 9.38 -11.25 1.12
N GLN A 119 9.33 -10.23 1.97
CA GLN A 119 9.93 -10.19 3.29
C GLN A 119 8.90 -10.22 4.41
N ILE A 120 7.66 -9.79 4.13
CA ILE A 120 6.57 -9.67 5.11
C ILE A 120 5.28 -10.28 4.59
N SER A 121 4.51 -10.88 5.49
CA SER A 121 3.17 -11.40 5.22
C SER A 121 2.06 -10.41 5.61
N SER A 122 2.36 -9.45 6.49
CA SER A 122 1.40 -8.44 6.97
C SER A 122 2.07 -7.11 7.31
N LYS A 123 1.25 -6.06 7.44
CA LYS A 123 1.73 -4.75 7.89
C LYS A 123 2.16 -4.75 9.36
N LEU A 124 1.47 -5.52 10.20
CA LEU A 124 1.88 -5.68 11.60
C LEU A 124 3.28 -6.29 11.71
N GLU A 125 3.54 -7.36 10.96
CA GLU A 125 4.87 -7.98 10.92
C GLU A 125 5.96 -6.98 10.48
N ALA A 126 5.67 -6.12 9.50
CA ALA A 126 6.59 -5.08 9.08
C ALA A 126 6.91 -4.08 10.20
N LEU A 127 5.89 -3.65 10.94
CA LEU A 127 6.07 -2.69 12.04
C LEU A 127 6.86 -3.32 13.20
N ASP A 128 6.54 -4.56 13.56
CA ASP A 128 7.28 -5.31 14.60
C ASP A 128 8.75 -5.50 14.19
N TYR A 129 9.00 -5.80 12.91
CA TYR A 129 10.36 -5.89 12.38
C TYR A 129 11.11 -4.57 12.51
N PHE A 130 10.51 -3.44 12.10
CA PHE A 130 11.16 -2.12 12.21
C PHE A 130 11.45 -1.73 13.65
N VAL A 131 10.54 -2.00 14.58
CA VAL A 131 10.76 -1.75 16.01
C VAL A 131 12.02 -2.48 16.51
N VAL A 132 12.16 -3.77 16.16
CA VAL A 132 13.30 -4.58 16.59
C VAL A 132 14.57 -4.20 15.83
N ASP A 133 14.53 -4.16 14.48
CA ASP A 133 15.70 -3.94 13.63
C ASP A 133 16.30 -2.53 13.80
N LYS A 134 15.45 -1.51 13.92
CA LYS A 134 15.89 -0.12 14.09
C LYS A 134 16.06 0.29 15.55
N ASN A 135 15.73 -0.60 16.48
CA ASN A 135 15.77 -0.33 17.92
C ASN A 135 15.02 0.97 18.30
N ILE A 136 13.83 1.13 17.73
CA ILE A 136 12.93 2.27 18.02
C ILE A 136 11.80 1.80 18.94
N LYS A 137 11.24 2.72 19.73
CA LYS A 137 10.09 2.40 20.54
C LYS A 137 8.82 2.38 19.68
N LYS A 138 7.85 1.54 20.05
CA LYS A 138 6.58 1.45 19.35
C LYS A 138 5.86 2.80 19.26
N GLU A 139 5.93 3.59 20.31
CA GLU A 139 5.31 4.92 20.43
C GLU A 139 5.98 5.98 19.52
N GLU A 140 7.17 5.68 18.99
CA GLU A 140 7.90 6.55 18.07
C GLU A 140 7.61 6.21 16.60
N LEU A 141 6.85 5.11 16.35
CA LEU A 141 6.51 4.63 15.02
C LEU A 141 5.04 4.89 14.70
N CYS A 142 4.80 5.70 13.68
CA CYS A 142 3.48 5.98 13.14
C CYS A 142 3.30 5.24 11.80
N PHE A 143 2.16 4.58 11.60
CA PHE A 143 1.83 3.89 10.35
C PHE A 143 0.66 4.53 9.63
N ILE A 144 0.84 4.79 8.32
CA ILE A 144 -0.11 5.50 7.47
C ILE A 144 -0.44 4.62 6.27
N ASP A 145 -1.72 4.37 6.02
CA ASP A 145 -2.18 3.57 4.86
C ASP A 145 -3.57 4.08 4.41
N ASP A 146 -3.94 3.91 3.14
CA ASP A 146 -5.26 4.23 2.59
C ASP A 146 -6.21 3.02 2.61
N ASN A 147 -5.75 1.87 3.05
CA ASN A 147 -6.56 0.67 3.22
C ASN A 147 -6.77 0.36 4.70
N VAL A 148 -8.00 0.54 5.18
CA VAL A 148 -8.34 0.34 6.59
C VAL A 148 -8.03 -1.07 7.10
N THR A 149 -8.12 -2.09 6.23
CA THR A 149 -7.82 -3.49 6.63
C THR A 149 -6.36 -3.70 7.00
N HIS A 150 -5.45 -2.87 6.49
CA HIS A 150 -4.03 -2.88 6.83
C HIS A 150 -3.75 -2.25 8.20
N LEU A 151 -4.66 -1.42 8.70
CA LEU A 151 -4.51 -0.65 9.93
C LEU A 151 -5.04 -1.36 11.16
N LEU A 152 -6.05 -2.25 11.01
CA LEU A 152 -6.75 -2.87 12.15
C LEU A 152 -5.81 -3.69 13.04
N ALA A 153 -5.01 -4.59 12.48
CA ALA A 153 -4.10 -5.42 13.26
C ALA A 153 -3.00 -4.59 13.95
N PRO A 154 -2.31 -3.63 13.27
CA PRO A 154 -1.41 -2.69 13.93
C PRO A 154 -2.07 -1.88 15.04
N HIS A 155 -3.26 -1.33 14.82
CA HIS A 155 -4.01 -0.59 15.83
C HIS A 155 -4.26 -1.43 17.09
N ASN A 156 -4.79 -2.65 16.92
CA ASN A 156 -5.06 -3.57 18.01
C ASN A 156 -3.79 -4.01 18.75
N ALA A 157 -2.64 -3.98 18.07
CA ALA A 157 -1.33 -4.21 18.67
C ALA A 157 -0.73 -2.96 19.36
N GLY A 158 -1.45 -1.81 19.36
CA GLY A 158 -1.07 -0.58 20.04
C GLY A 158 -0.11 0.33 19.28
N TYR A 159 -0.04 0.19 17.95
CA TYR A 159 0.66 1.16 17.09
C TYR A 159 -0.20 2.41 16.85
N ASP A 160 0.45 3.56 16.69
CA ASP A 160 -0.20 4.77 16.22
C ASP A 160 -0.45 4.67 14.71
N VAL A 161 -1.73 4.62 14.30
CA VAL A 161 -2.11 4.35 12.92
C VAL A 161 -3.06 5.41 12.38
N TYR A 162 -2.93 5.71 11.09
CA TYR A 162 -3.72 6.72 10.41
C TYR A 162 -4.27 6.21 9.07
N LEU A 163 -5.60 6.28 8.91
CA LEU A 163 -6.26 6.12 7.61
C LEU A 163 -6.21 7.43 6.84
N THR A 164 -5.66 7.41 5.63
CA THR A 164 -5.60 8.61 4.78
C THR A 164 -6.79 8.70 3.85
N THR A 165 -7.29 9.93 3.58
CA THR A 165 -8.44 10.15 2.68
C THR A 165 -8.05 10.69 1.31
N TRP A 166 -6.80 11.05 1.08
CA TRP A 166 -6.30 11.47 -0.25
C TRP A 166 -6.02 10.30 -1.19
N GLY A 167 -5.97 9.07 -0.67
CA GLY A 167 -5.91 7.83 -1.45
C GLY A 167 -7.28 7.43 -2.02
N LYS A 168 -7.41 6.16 -2.38
CA LYS A 168 -8.67 5.60 -2.90
C LYS A 168 -9.49 4.99 -1.77
N VAL A 169 -10.03 5.84 -0.91
CA VAL A 169 -10.81 5.45 0.27
C VAL A 169 -12.30 5.37 -0.07
N MET A 170 -12.96 4.33 0.43
CA MET A 170 -14.42 4.14 0.33
C MET A 170 -15.10 4.60 1.61
N ASN A 171 -16.40 4.95 1.52
CA ASN A 171 -17.21 5.27 2.70
C ASN A 171 -17.19 4.14 3.73
N GLU A 172 -17.26 2.87 3.28
CA GLU A 172 -17.12 1.70 4.12
C GLU A 172 -15.84 1.70 4.98
N TYR A 173 -14.70 2.19 4.43
CA TYR A 173 -13.44 2.30 5.17
C TYR A 173 -13.51 3.37 6.26
N LEU A 174 -14.23 4.48 5.99
CA LEU A 174 -14.45 5.52 6.99
C LEU A 174 -15.35 5.04 8.13
N ASP A 175 -16.37 4.25 7.82
CA ASP A 175 -17.26 3.65 8.81
C ASP A 175 -16.51 2.63 9.69
N ILE A 176 -15.66 1.79 9.08
CA ILE A 176 -14.78 0.86 9.81
C ILE A 176 -13.79 1.62 10.70
N ALA A 177 -13.16 2.67 10.18
CA ALA A 177 -12.24 3.50 10.94
C ALA A 177 -12.92 4.13 12.15
N LYS A 178 -14.10 4.69 11.97
CA LYS A 178 -14.91 5.27 13.05
C LYS A 178 -15.29 4.23 14.11
N THR A 179 -15.75 3.05 13.69
CA THR A 179 -16.16 1.97 14.60
C THR A 179 -15.00 1.47 15.45
N ASN A 180 -13.77 1.47 14.89
CA ASN A 180 -12.56 1.01 15.57
C ASN A 180 -11.73 2.15 16.19
N ASN A 181 -12.23 3.39 16.22
CA ASN A 181 -11.54 4.57 16.74
C ASN A 181 -10.17 4.83 16.10
N LEU A 182 -10.01 4.55 14.79
CA LEU A 182 -8.79 4.87 14.06
C LEU A 182 -8.70 6.37 13.78
N ASN A 183 -7.50 6.90 13.78
CA ASN A 183 -7.25 8.28 13.33
C ASN A 183 -7.45 8.38 11.81
N VAL A 184 -8.06 9.47 11.36
CA VAL A 184 -8.30 9.75 9.94
C VAL A 184 -7.60 11.05 9.55
N LEU A 185 -6.81 11.02 8.48
CA LEU A 185 -6.07 12.17 7.96
C LEU A 185 -6.63 12.60 6.61
N SER A 186 -6.98 13.87 6.48
CA SER A 186 -7.37 14.51 5.22
C SER A 186 -6.19 15.06 4.41
N ASP A 187 -5.07 15.31 5.08
CA ASP A 187 -3.83 15.80 4.48
C ASP A 187 -2.61 15.33 5.29
N CYS A 188 -1.42 15.47 4.72
CA CYS A 188 -0.16 15.04 5.35
C CYS A 188 0.61 16.17 6.05
N SER A 189 0.03 17.36 6.21
CA SER A 189 0.72 18.56 6.74
C SER A 189 1.17 18.40 8.19
N ILE A 190 0.50 17.56 8.98
CA ILE A 190 0.89 17.28 10.38
C ILE A 190 2.32 16.73 10.50
N PHE A 191 2.83 16.06 9.46
CA PHE A 191 4.20 15.51 9.44
C PHE A 191 5.25 16.51 8.97
N ILE A 192 4.83 17.73 8.56
CA ILE A 192 5.74 18.80 8.14
C ILE A 192 6.04 19.75 9.31
N ASN A 193 5.09 19.94 10.22
CA ASN A 193 5.11 20.99 11.23
C ASN A 193 5.62 20.53 12.60
N ASN A 194 6.04 19.26 12.72
CA ASN A 194 6.58 18.68 13.96
C ASN A 194 8.08 18.35 13.78
#